data_11a2424d3f162f8c18123d8d6f5e07ab
#
_entry.id   11a2424d3f162f8c18123d8d6f5e07ab
#
_cell.length_a   1.000
_cell.length_b   1.000
_cell.length_c   1.000
_cell.angle_alpha   90.00
_cell.angle_beta   90.00
_cell.angle_gamma   90.00
#
_symmetry.space_group_name_H-M   'P 1'
#
loop_
_entity.id
_entity.type
_entity.pdbx_description
1 polymer ?
#
loop_
_entity_poly.entity_id
_entity_poly.type
_entity_poly.pdbx_seq_one_letter_code
_entity_poly.pdbx_strand_id
1 'polypeptide(L)'
;MLEILNEIDAFVWGPPLLVLLVGTGILLTFRLKLLQVFKLPQALGLIFSAKNDGSGDVNSFKALCTALAATVGTGNIVGVATAIKAGGPGALFWMWMAAFFGMATKYSECLLAVKYRTVDANGNISGGPMYYIENGLGKKYKPLAVMFAVFGVLCAYFGIGTFAQVNSIVEITQISAGIPVVYTGIALTVVVAAVTIGGLKSIATVAAKVVPAMALLYFLTTVGIMIVFADQVPAAIATVLNSAFTPTAAQGGFLGATVMLAMRSGVARGVFSNESGLGSAPIVAAAAKTKWAAEQGLISMTGTFIDTIIICTLTGLYLVVSGVWCGPLNGAAMTESAFTMAFPAFGSILLLVGLVLFAFTTILGWNYYGERCVEYLMGVKAILPYRIGFIILVACGPFLKLEEIWVMSDIVNGLMALPNLIALVALSSVVVAETKAYQQHLKEESELVPAKLAEETNH
;
A
#
# COMPACT_ATOMS: atom_id res chain seq x y z
N MET A 1 20.13 -20.87 -5.54
CA MET A 1 19.67 -19.87 -4.56
C MET A 1 18.23 -19.46 -4.86
N LEU A 2 17.88 -19.10 -6.10
CA LEU A 2 16.52 -18.69 -6.48
C LEU A 2 15.47 -19.80 -6.22
N GLU A 3 15.78 -21.08 -6.47
CA GLU A 3 14.86 -22.19 -6.16
C GLU A 3 14.49 -22.26 -4.67
N ILE A 4 15.47 -22.14 -3.79
CA ILE A 4 15.26 -22.14 -2.33
C ILE A 4 14.41 -20.93 -1.92
N LEU A 5 14.68 -19.75 -2.48
CA LEU A 5 13.87 -18.55 -2.21
C LEU A 5 12.43 -18.74 -2.67
N ASN A 6 12.21 -19.33 -3.84
CA ASN A 6 10.86 -19.63 -4.35
C ASN A 6 10.10 -20.64 -3.48
N GLU A 7 10.78 -21.63 -2.92
CA GLU A 7 10.18 -22.59 -1.97
C GLU A 7 9.77 -21.89 -0.66
N ILE A 8 10.64 -21.01 -0.14
CA ILE A 8 10.33 -20.20 1.07
C ILE A 8 9.16 -19.26 0.79
N ASP A 9 9.16 -18.58 -0.35
CA ASP A 9 8.06 -17.69 -0.78
C ASP A 9 6.73 -18.45 -0.87
N ALA A 10 6.75 -19.62 -1.52
CA ALA A 10 5.58 -20.47 -1.65
C ALA A 10 5.05 -20.96 -0.29
N PHE A 11 5.92 -21.17 0.68
CA PHE A 11 5.54 -21.51 2.06
C PHE A 11 4.97 -20.30 2.80
N VAL A 12 5.63 -19.15 2.74
CA VAL A 12 5.22 -17.92 3.43
C VAL A 12 3.87 -17.45 2.89
N TRP A 13 3.70 -17.32 1.57
CA TRP A 13 2.43 -16.97 0.92
C TRP A 13 1.52 -18.19 0.68
N GLY A 14 1.74 -19.23 1.43
CA GLY A 14 0.90 -20.42 1.42
C GLY A 14 -0.46 -20.20 2.08
N PRO A 15 -1.33 -21.25 2.09
CA PRO A 15 -2.67 -21.17 2.64
C PRO A 15 -2.76 -20.60 4.06
N PRO A 16 -1.83 -20.87 5.00
CA PRO A 16 -1.95 -20.34 6.37
C PRO A 16 -1.94 -18.80 6.42
N LEU A 17 -1.02 -18.13 5.72
CA LEU A 17 -0.96 -16.68 5.73
C LEU A 17 -2.14 -16.08 4.96
N LEU A 18 -2.53 -16.64 3.82
CA LEU A 18 -3.67 -16.17 3.04
C LEU A 18 -4.98 -16.28 3.83
N VAL A 19 -5.18 -17.40 4.54
CA VAL A 19 -6.35 -17.58 5.43
C VAL A 19 -6.31 -16.58 6.57
N LEU A 20 -5.16 -16.33 7.17
CA LEU A 20 -5.03 -15.35 8.25
C LEU A 20 -5.30 -13.91 7.74
N LEU A 21 -4.77 -13.51 6.59
CA LEU A 21 -5.00 -12.21 5.97
C LEU A 21 -6.48 -11.98 5.64
N VAL A 22 -7.04 -12.85 4.83
CA VAL A 22 -8.43 -12.73 4.39
C VAL A 22 -9.39 -12.94 5.56
N GLY A 23 -9.10 -13.93 6.41
CA GLY A 23 -9.90 -14.25 7.61
C GLY A 23 -9.94 -13.10 8.61
N THR A 24 -8.82 -12.43 8.85
CA THR A 24 -8.79 -11.22 9.70
C THR A 24 -9.64 -10.10 9.10
N GLY A 25 -9.53 -9.87 7.79
CA GLY A 25 -10.34 -8.87 7.09
C GLY A 25 -11.83 -9.19 7.16
N ILE A 26 -12.22 -10.45 6.96
CA ILE A 26 -13.61 -10.93 7.11
C ILE A 26 -14.08 -10.72 8.55
N LEU A 27 -13.32 -11.17 9.54
CA LEU A 27 -13.67 -11.02 10.97
C LEU A 27 -13.92 -9.55 11.32
N LEU A 28 -13.02 -8.66 10.92
CA LEU A 28 -13.13 -7.22 11.19
C LEU A 28 -14.30 -6.60 10.44
N THR A 29 -14.56 -6.99 9.19
CA THR A 29 -15.70 -6.54 8.39
C THR A 29 -17.03 -6.85 9.11
N PHE A 30 -17.20 -8.07 9.61
CA PHE A 30 -18.41 -8.44 10.36
C PHE A 30 -18.50 -7.74 11.72
N ARG A 31 -17.41 -7.68 12.48
CA ARG A 31 -17.38 -7.01 13.79
C ARG A 31 -17.65 -5.51 13.70
N LEU A 32 -17.22 -4.87 12.61
CA LEU A 32 -17.44 -3.45 12.33
C LEU A 32 -18.70 -3.17 11.51
N LYS A 33 -19.53 -4.21 11.25
CA LYS A 33 -20.81 -4.10 10.53
C LYS A 33 -20.70 -3.45 9.17
N LEU A 34 -19.77 -3.95 8.33
CA LEU A 34 -19.51 -3.44 6.96
C LEU A 34 -19.16 -1.93 6.95
N LEU A 35 -18.39 -1.48 7.94
CA LEU A 35 -18.00 -0.07 8.09
C LEU A 35 -17.43 0.51 6.79
N GLN A 36 -16.61 -0.25 6.06
CA GLN A 36 -15.99 0.15 4.80
C GLN A 36 -17.00 0.43 3.68
N VAL A 37 -18.25 -0.06 3.79
CA VAL A 37 -19.33 0.26 2.86
C VAL A 37 -20.10 1.49 3.32
N PHE A 38 -20.61 1.43 4.56
CA PHE A 38 -21.53 2.46 5.06
C PHE A 38 -20.83 3.76 5.44
N LYS A 39 -19.55 3.72 5.77
CA LYS A 39 -18.78 4.90 6.20
C LYS A 39 -17.78 5.40 5.16
N LEU A 40 -17.72 4.80 3.97
CA LEU A 40 -16.84 5.24 2.90
C LEU A 40 -17.10 6.69 2.46
N PRO A 41 -18.36 7.13 2.25
CA PRO A 41 -18.61 8.54 1.90
C PRO A 41 -18.12 9.51 2.98
N GLN A 42 -18.35 9.19 4.26
CA GLN A 42 -17.85 9.97 5.39
C GLN A 42 -16.32 9.99 5.40
N ALA A 43 -15.67 8.85 5.19
CA ALA A 43 -14.22 8.71 5.17
C ALA A 43 -13.57 9.54 4.05
N LEU A 44 -14.16 9.54 2.85
CA LEU A 44 -13.71 10.37 1.72
C LEU A 44 -13.85 11.87 2.04
N GLY A 45 -14.95 12.28 2.68
CA GLY A 45 -15.14 13.66 3.14
C GLY A 45 -14.08 14.08 4.15
N LEU A 46 -13.73 13.21 5.10
CA LEU A 46 -12.73 13.49 6.14
C LEU A 46 -11.31 13.74 5.60
N ILE A 47 -10.98 13.27 4.39
CA ILE A 47 -9.67 13.54 3.77
C ILE A 47 -9.35 15.04 3.75
N PHE A 48 -10.37 15.87 3.48
CA PHE A 48 -10.21 17.32 3.34
C PHE A 48 -10.78 18.11 4.52
N SER A 49 -11.66 17.53 5.33
CA SER A 49 -12.40 18.22 6.40
C SER A 49 -11.92 17.87 7.81
N ALA A 50 -10.94 16.98 7.99
CA ALA A 50 -10.43 16.62 9.30
C ALA A 50 -9.88 17.84 10.07
N LYS A 51 -10.33 18.02 11.32
CA LYS A 51 -10.04 19.23 12.12
C LYS A 51 -8.56 19.41 12.50
N ASN A 52 -7.73 18.37 12.44
CA ASN A 52 -6.29 18.39 12.79
C ASN A 52 -5.98 19.04 14.16
N ASP A 53 -6.85 18.84 15.14
CA ASP A 53 -6.87 19.51 16.44
C ASP A 53 -6.28 18.67 17.60
N GLY A 54 -5.73 17.50 17.29
CA GLY A 54 -5.09 16.59 18.25
C GLY A 54 -3.57 16.67 18.28
N SER A 55 -2.96 15.84 19.11
CA SER A 55 -1.51 15.60 19.09
C SER A 55 -1.11 14.88 17.81
N GLY A 56 0.08 15.17 17.29
CA GLY A 56 0.61 14.55 16.06
C GLY A 56 1.68 15.43 15.43
N ASP A 57 2.48 14.85 14.52
CA ASP A 57 3.58 15.54 13.84
C ASP A 57 3.17 16.15 12.50
N VAL A 58 2.17 15.53 11.85
CA VAL A 58 1.65 15.94 10.53
C VAL A 58 0.13 15.94 10.53
N ASN A 59 -0.51 16.72 9.63
CA ASN A 59 -1.96 16.67 9.50
C ASN A 59 -2.42 15.35 8.86
N SER A 60 -3.70 14.99 9.03
CA SER A 60 -4.26 13.73 8.56
C SER A 60 -4.14 13.54 7.04
N PHE A 61 -4.28 14.60 6.25
CA PHE A 61 -4.08 14.57 4.80
C PHE A 61 -2.62 14.21 4.44
N LYS A 62 -1.63 14.85 5.09
CA LYS A 62 -0.21 14.52 4.88
C LYS A 62 0.12 13.09 5.31
N ALA A 63 -0.47 12.62 6.40
CA ALA A 63 -0.31 11.23 6.85
C ALA A 63 -0.89 10.25 5.81
N LEU A 64 -2.09 10.51 5.28
CA LEU A 64 -2.68 9.71 4.20
C LEU A 64 -1.82 9.74 2.93
N CYS A 65 -1.36 10.91 2.49
CA CYS A 65 -0.50 11.02 1.31
C CYS A 65 0.83 10.28 1.53
N THR A 66 1.39 10.28 2.74
CA THR A 66 2.61 9.53 3.04
C THR A 66 2.36 8.02 3.04
N ALA A 67 1.21 7.58 3.55
CA ALA A 67 0.80 6.18 3.44
C ALA A 67 0.58 5.77 1.98
N LEU A 68 -0.11 6.60 1.19
CA LEU A 68 -0.29 6.38 -0.26
C LEU A 68 1.04 6.44 -1.03
N ALA A 69 1.99 7.27 -0.61
CA ALA A 69 3.33 7.29 -1.18
C ALA A 69 4.02 5.93 -1.06
N ALA A 70 3.85 5.25 0.07
CA ALA A 70 4.42 3.93 0.29
C ALA A 70 3.67 2.83 -0.48
N THR A 71 2.34 2.92 -0.56
CA THR A 71 1.48 1.88 -1.14
C THR A 71 1.33 1.99 -2.65
N VAL A 72 1.08 3.20 -3.18
CA VAL A 72 0.93 3.44 -4.62
C VAL A 72 2.31 3.45 -5.28
N GLY A 73 2.74 2.29 -5.74
CA GLY A 73 4.09 2.02 -6.24
C GLY A 73 4.11 1.08 -7.45
N THR A 74 5.21 0.37 -7.59
CA THR A 74 5.34 -0.65 -8.64
C THR A 74 4.29 -1.76 -8.52
N GLY A 75 3.76 -2.01 -7.32
CA GLY A 75 2.69 -2.98 -7.07
C GLY A 75 1.44 -2.73 -7.91
N ASN A 76 1.05 -1.46 -8.08
CA ASN A 76 -0.14 -1.07 -8.84
C ASN A 76 0.01 -1.22 -10.36
N ILE A 77 1.22 -1.26 -10.87
CA ILE A 77 1.54 -1.34 -12.30
C ILE A 77 2.11 -2.72 -12.61
N VAL A 78 3.32 -2.97 -12.17
CA VAL A 78 4.06 -4.22 -12.40
C VAL A 78 3.43 -5.39 -11.64
N GLY A 79 3.01 -5.16 -10.38
CA GLY A 79 2.38 -6.19 -9.55
C GLY A 79 1.05 -6.68 -10.12
N VAL A 80 0.19 -5.78 -10.62
CA VAL A 80 -1.07 -6.16 -11.29
C VAL A 80 -0.79 -6.95 -12.57
N ALA A 81 0.20 -6.50 -13.36
CA ALA A 81 0.60 -7.20 -14.58
C ALA A 81 1.09 -8.62 -14.27
N THR A 82 1.93 -8.81 -13.25
CA THR A 82 2.41 -10.13 -12.82
C THR A 82 1.28 -10.99 -12.26
N ALA A 83 0.31 -10.41 -11.54
CA ALA A 83 -0.86 -11.14 -11.05
C ALA A 83 -1.71 -11.72 -12.19
N ILE A 84 -2.00 -10.88 -13.20
CA ILE A 84 -2.78 -11.30 -14.37
C ILE A 84 -1.99 -12.30 -15.21
N LYS A 85 -0.66 -12.11 -15.34
CA LYS A 85 0.18 -13.07 -16.07
C LYS A 85 0.23 -14.44 -15.42
N ALA A 86 0.25 -14.52 -14.12
CA ALA A 86 0.28 -15.77 -13.36
C ALA A 86 -1.12 -16.40 -13.20
N GLY A 87 -2.11 -15.60 -12.80
CA GLY A 87 -3.43 -16.05 -12.39
C GLY A 87 -4.53 -15.84 -13.44
N GLY A 88 -4.22 -15.27 -14.60
CA GLY A 88 -5.21 -14.86 -15.59
C GLY A 88 -5.99 -13.61 -15.17
N PRO A 89 -6.93 -13.14 -16.01
CA PRO A 89 -7.78 -11.97 -15.72
C PRO A 89 -8.54 -12.06 -14.40
N GLY A 90 -8.90 -13.27 -13.97
CA GLY A 90 -9.59 -13.54 -12.70
C GLY A 90 -8.82 -13.08 -11.46
N ALA A 91 -7.49 -12.94 -11.54
CA ALA A 91 -6.68 -12.41 -10.44
C ALA A 91 -7.13 -10.99 -10.05
N LEU A 92 -7.59 -10.16 -10.98
CA LEU A 92 -8.10 -8.82 -10.69
C LEU A 92 -9.33 -8.85 -9.77
N PHE A 93 -10.26 -9.78 -9.99
CA PHE A 93 -11.41 -9.97 -9.09
C PHE A 93 -10.95 -10.29 -7.65
N TRP A 94 -9.98 -11.16 -7.50
CA TRP A 94 -9.48 -11.54 -6.19
C TRP A 94 -8.66 -10.42 -5.52
N MET A 95 -8.06 -9.51 -6.31
CA MET A 95 -7.51 -8.25 -5.78
C MET A 95 -8.61 -7.35 -5.21
N TRP A 96 -9.77 -7.24 -5.89
CA TRP A 96 -10.92 -6.49 -5.35
C TRP A 96 -11.43 -7.08 -4.04
N MET A 97 -11.52 -8.40 -3.96
CA MET A 97 -11.94 -9.07 -2.72
C MET A 97 -10.95 -8.84 -1.58
N ALA A 98 -9.64 -8.93 -1.86
CA ALA A 98 -8.60 -8.63 -0.90
C ALA A 98 -8.68 -7.17 -0.41
N ALA A 99 -8.90 -6.22 -1.30
CA ALA A 99 -9.04 -4.80 -0.95
C ALA A 99 -10.33 -4.53 -0.15
N PHE A 100 -11.45 -5.14 -0.53
CA PHE A 100 -12.72 -4.97 0.18
C PHE A 100 -12.61 -5.36 1.65
N PHE A 101 -12.06 -6.52 1.95
CA PHE A 101 -11.80 -6.95 3.32
C PHE A 101 -10.62 -6.21 3.94
N GLY A 102 -9.61 -5.88 3.12
CA GLY A 102 -8.44 -5.11 3.51
C GLY A 102 -8.76 -3.70 4.01
N MET A 103 -9.82 -3.05 3.52
CA MET A 103 -10.26 -1.74 4.02
C MET A 103 -10.61 -1.78 5.51
N ALA A 104 -11.32 -2.83 5.98
CA ALA A 104 -11.62 -3.00 7.40
C ALA A 104 -10.36 -3.31 8.22
N THR A 105 -9.42 -4.04 7.64
CA THR A 105 -8.11 -4.30 8.24
C THR A 105 -7.32 -3.00 8.38
N LYS A 106 -7.19 -2.22 7.32
CA LYS A 106 -6.48 -0.92 7.29
C LYS A 106 -7.07 0.07 8.30
N TYR A 107 -8.41 0.15 8.37
CA TYR A 107 -9.10 0.92 9.41
C TYR A 107 -8.63 0.55 10.81
N SER A 108 -8.64 -0.76 11.10
CA SER A 108 -8.34 -1.28 12.43
C SER A 108 -6.87 -1.08 12.82
N GLU A 109 -5.94 -1.33 11.89
CA GLU A 109 -4.50 -1.09 12.07
C GLU A 109 -4.21 0.36 12.43
N CYS A 110 -4.76 1.29 11.66
CA CYS A 110 -4.48 2.71 11.83
C CYS A 110 -5.17 3.28 13.08
N LEU A 111 -6.37 2.79 13.42
CA LEU A 111 -7.02 3.10 14.69
C LEU A 111 -6.15 2.67 15.87
N LEU A 112 -5.67 1.43 15.90
CA LEU A 112 -4.83 0.91 16.98
C LEU A 112 -3.50 1.67 17.06
N ALA A 113 -2.91 2.04 15.95
CA ALA A 113 -1.66 2.78 15.90
C ALA A 113 -1.80 4.17 16.55
N VAL A 114 -2.90 4.87 16.30
CA VAL A 114 -3.19 6.16 16.95
C VAL A 114 -3.50 5.98 18.44
N LYS A 115 -4.27 4.95 18.80
CA LYS A 115 -4.64 4.69 20.20
C LYS A 115 -3.43 4.37 21.09
N TYR A 116 -2.48 3.59 20.59
CA TYR A 116 -1.33 3.08 21.35
C TYR A 116 0.00 3.77 21.00
N ARG A 117 -0.06 4.92 20.32
CA ARG A 117 1.14 5.72 19.99
C ARG A 117 1.82 6.25 21.23
N THR A 118 3.11 6.50 21.10
CA THR A 118 3.97 7.04 22.15
C THR A 118 4.73 8.26 21.62
N VAL A 119 5.44 8.96 22.51
CA VAL A 119 6.34 10.05 22.16
C VAL A 119 7.78 9.56 22.32
N ASP A 120 8.60 9.75 21.30
CA ASP A 120 10.01 9.37 21.34
C ASP A 120 10.85 10.36 22.16
N ALA A 121 12.14 10.07 22.38
CA ALA A 121 13.04 10.92 23.13
C ALA A 121 13.31 12.28 22.46
N ASN A 122 12.97 12.45 21.19
CA ASN A 122 13.08 13.71 20.46
C ASN A 122 11.75 14.51 20.46
N GLY A 123 10.70 14.00 21.12
CA GLY A 123 9.38 14.62 21.16
C GLY A 123 8.50 14.33 19.93
N ASN A 124 8.90 13.43 19.03
CA ASN A 124 8.09 13.04 17.88
C ASN A 124 7.16 11.87 18.24
N ILE A 125 6.07 11.76 17.49
CA ILE A 125 5.12 10.65 17.65
C ILE A 125 5.68 9.38 17.01
N SER A 126 5.64 8.30 17.76
CA SER A 126 5.99 6.94 17.32
C SER A 126 4.85 5.98 17.58
N GLY A 127 4.51 5.17 16.59
CA GLY A 127 3.43 4.19 16.67
C GLY A 127 3.54 3.13 15.57
N GLY A 128 2.54 2.28 15.50
CA GLY A 128 2.49 1.16 14.58
C GLY A 128 2.37 -0.18 15.31
N PRO A 129 2.46 -1.31 14.58
CA PRO A 129 2.26 -2.65 15.16
C PRO A 129 3.13 -2.95 16.36
N MET A 130 4.42 -2.60 16.33
CA MET A 130 5.33 -2.83 17.46
C MET A 130 4.82 -2.19 18.75
N TYR A 131 4.21 -1.01 18.67
CA TYR A 131 3.68 -0.29 19.83
C TYR A 131 2.34 -0.84 20.29
N TYR A 132 1.38 -1.12 19.39
CA TYR A 132 0.11 -1.67 19.86
C TYR A 132 0.18 -3.15 20.24
N ILE A 133 1.18 -3.89 19.77
CA ILE A 133 1.49 -5.23 20.28
C ILE A 133 1.99 -5.13 21.72
N GLU A 134 3.01 -4.30 21.99
CA GLU A 134 3.59 -4.19 23.33
C GLU A 134 2.65 -3.51 24.32
N ASN A 135 2.01 -2.39 23.93
CA ASN A 135 1.15 -1.59 24.81
C ASN A 135 -0.28 -2.12 24.89
N GLY A 136 -0.80 -2.72 23.83
CA GLY A 136 -2.18 -3.22 23.77
C GLY A 136 -2.33 -4.65 24.28
N LEU A 137 -1.40 -5.56 23.93
CA LEU A 137 -1.43 -6.95 24.39
C LEU A 137 -0.63 -7.15 25.68
N GLY A 138 0.26 -6.22 26.01
CA GLY A 138 1.09 -6.23 27.21
C GLY A 138 2.52 -6.70 26.95
N LYS A 139 3.41 -6.43 27.91
CA LYS A 139 4.87 -6.64 27.81
C LYS A 139 5.30 -8.07 27.50
N LYS A 140 4.49 -9.07 27.83
CA LYS A 140 4.77 -10.49 27.50
C LYS A 140 4.81 -10.76 25.99
N TYR A 141 4.16 -9.90 25.18
CA TYR A 141 4.14 -10.00 23.72
C TYR A 141 5.24 -9.14 23.05
N LYS A 142 6.17 -8.57 23.81
CA LYS A 142 7.33 -7.84 23.28
C LYS A 142 8.14 -8.60 22.23
N PRO A 143 8.37 -9.92 22.33
CA PRO A 143 9.04 -10.67 21.26
C PRO A 143 8.31 -10.57 19.91
N LEU A 144 6.96 -10.57 19.91
CA LEU A 144 6.16 -10.41 18.70
C LEU A 144 6.30 -9.00 18.12
N ALA A 145 6.36 -7.97 18.96
CA ALA A 145 6.61 -6.59 18.56
C ALA A 145 8.02 -6.40 17.96
N VAL A 146 9.04 -7.00 18.58
CA VAL A 146 10.42 -7.00 18.05
C VAL A 146 10.48 -7.73 16.70
N MET A 147 9.80 -8.87 16.57
CA MET A 147 9.72 -9.62 15.30
C MET A 147 9.13 -8.75 14.18
N PHE A 148 8.03 -8.03 14.43
CA PHE A 148 7.47 -7.09 13.48
C PHE A 148 8.49 -6.01 13.08
N ALA A 149 9.14 -5.38 14.05
CA ALA A 149 10.08 -4.30 13.80
C ALA A 149 11.32 -4.77 13.01
N VAL A 150 11.83 -5.98 13.28
CA VAL A 150 12.94 -6.57 12.51
C VAL A 150 12.52 -6.79 11.06
N PHE A 151 11.36 -7.40 10.82
CA PHE A 151 10.87 -7.59 9.46
C PHE A 151 10.57 -6.26 8.77
N GLY A 152 10.07 -5.24 9.48
CA GLY A 152 9.88 -3.91 8.95
C GLY A 152 11.17 -3.24 8.47
N VAL A 153 12.27 -3.42 9.19
CA VAL A 153 13.61 -2.95 8.74
C VAL A 153 14.07 -3.71 7.51
N LEU A 154 13.90 -5.04 7.51
CA LEU A 154 14.27 -5.86 6.35
C LEU A 154 13.47 -5.52 5.11
N CYS A 155 12.15 -5.28 5.24
CA CYS A 155 11.29 -4.81 4.14
C CYS A 155 11.74 -3.46 3.61
N ALA A 156 12.10 -2.52 4.49
CA ALA A 156 12.59 -1.21 4.09
C ALA A 156 13.93 -1.28 3.35
N TYR A 157 14.87 -2.10 3.84
CA TYR A 157 16.21 -2.21 3.27
C TYR A 157 16.29 -3.10 2.04
N PHE A 158 15.69 -4.29 2.09
CA PHE A 158 15.92 -5.35 1.09
C PHE A 158 14.65 -5.74 0.32
N GLY A 159 13.49 -5.22 0.72
CA GLY A 159 12.21 -5.57 0.17
C GLY A 159 11.59 -4.49 -0.72
N ILE A 160 10.30 -4.34 -0.59
CA ILE A 160 9.46 -3.41 -1.36
C ILE A 160 9.93 -1.96 -1.20
N GLY A 161 10.56 -1.61 -0.06
CA GLY A 161 10.96 -0.25 0.27
C GLY A 161 12.12 0.30 -0.56
N THR A 162 12.98 -0.55 -1.14
CA THR A 162 14.20 -0.10 -1.82
C THR A 162 14.40 -0.80 -3.15
N PHE A 163 14.84 -2.06 -3.14
CA PHE A 163 15.38 -2.69 -4.32
C PHE A 163 14.36 -2.91 -5.44
N ALA A 164 13.15 -3.36 -5.12
CA ALA A 164 12.10 -3.55 -6.11
C ALA A 164 11.74 -2.24 -6.84
N GLN A 165 11.69 -1.12 -6.10
CA GLN A 165 11.39 0.19 -6.65
C GLN A 165 12.55 0.73 -7.49
N VAL A 166 13.77 0.66 -6.96
CA VAL A 166 14.98 1.15 -7.65
C VAL A 166 15.19 0.41 -8.96
N ASN A 167 15.08 -0.92 -8.95
CA ASN A 167 15.22 -1.72 -10.17
C ASN A 167 14.15 -1.37 -11.20
N SER A 168 12.89 -1.22 -10.79
CA SER A 168 11.81 -0.86 -11.71
C SER A 168 12.02 0.53 -12.34
N ILE A 169 12.52 1.52 -11.57
CA ILE A 169 12.87 2.85 -12.10
C ILE A 169 13.99 2.73 -13.15
N VAL A 170 15.03 1.99 -12.81
CA VAL A 170 16.21 1.86 -13.67
C VAL A 170 15.85 1.11 -14.97
N GLU A 171 15.11 0.01 -14.86
CA GLU A 171 14.65 -0.80 -15.99
C GLU A 171 13.79 0.03 -16.96
N ILE A 172 12.74 0.67 -16.46
CA ILE A 172 11.86 1.45 -17.34
C ILE A 172 12.56 2.65 -17.95
N THR A 173 13.47 3.30 -17.22
CA THR A 173 14.25 4.44 -17.72
C THR A 173 15.21 4.01 -18.83
N GLN A 174 15.82 2.83 -18.69
CA GLN A 174 16.68 2.27 -19.73
C GLN A 174 15.88 1.86 -20.97
N ILE A 175 14.73 1.18 -20.80
CA ILE A 175 13.89 0.72 -21.91
C ILE A 175 13.27 1.91 -22.66
N SER A 176 12.65 2.84 -21.95
CA SER A 176 11.84 3.91 -22.57
C SER A 176 12.66 5.14 -22.98
N ALA A 177 13.78 5.43 -22.30
CA ALA A 177 14.58 6.63 -22.55
C ALA A 177 16.02 6.35 -22.95
N GLY A 178 16.48 5.10 -22.96
CA GLY A 178 17.85 4.71 -23.31
C GLY A 178 18.91 5.23 -22.32
N ILE A 179 18.52 5.69 -21.12
CA ILE A 179 19.43 6.26 -20.14
C ILE A 179 20.17 5.13 -19.42
N PRO A 180 21.52 5.15 -19.39
CA PRO A 180 22.30 4.13 -18.70
C PRO A 180 21.96 4.04 -17.21
N VAL A 181 21.92 2.81 -16.69
CA VAL A 181 21.58 2.42 -15.30
C VAL A 181 22.29 3.29 -14.26
N VAL A 182 23.58 3.58 -14.46
CA VAL A 182 24.43 4.35 -13.53
C VAL A 182 23.90 5.79 -13.33
N TYR A 183 23.52 6.47 -14.41
CA TYR A 183 23.04 7.87 -14.32
C TYR A 183 21.68 7.95 -13.60
N THR A 184 20.77 7.03 -13.93
CA THR A 184 19.48 6.92 -13.23
C THR A 184 19.69 6.63 -11.74
N GLY A 185 20.59 5.69 -11.42
CA GLY A 185 20.91 5.32 -10.03
C GLY A 185 21.50 6.49 -9.23
N ILE A 186 22.44 7.25 -9.80
CA ILE A 186 23.01 8.44 -9.14
C ILE A 186 21.94 9.51 -8.92
N ALA A 187 21.17 9.85 -9.96
CA ALA A 187 20.13 10.86 -9.87
C ALA A 187 19.09 10.50 -8.79
N LEU A 188 18.61 9.25 -8.80
CA LEU A 188 17.67 8.73 -7.82
C LEU A 188 18.24 8.82 -6.40
N THR A 189 19.47 8.38 -6.19
CA THR A 189 20.14 8.41 -4.88
C THR A 189 20.23 9.83 -4.33
N VAL A 190 20.63 10.80 -5.16
CA VAL A 190 20.74 12.20 -4.75
C VAL A 190 19.38 12.77 -4.34
N VAL A 191 18.33 12.51 -5.14
CA VAL A 191 16.99 13.02 -4.86
C VAL A 191 16.40 12.36 -3.61
N VAL A 192 16.55 11.03 -3.45
CA VAL A 192 16.12 10.31 -2.24
C VAL A 192 16.84 10.85 -1.00
N ALA A 193 18.16 11.03 -1.06
CA ALA A 193 18.95 11.58 0.05
C ALA A 193 18.45 12.98 0.44
N ALA A 194 18.24 13.87 -0.54
CA ALA A 194 17.77 15.23 -0.30
C ALA A 194 16.43 15.30 0.47
N VAL A 195 15.52 14.34 0.19
CA VAL A 195 14.21 14.31 0.84
C VAL A 195 14.28 13.60 2.20
N THR A 196 14.96 12.43 2.27
CA THR A 196 14.92 11.58 3.47
C THR A 196 15.73 12.12 4.64
N ILE A 197 16.79 12.90 4.38
CA ILE A 197 17.57 13.56 5.44
C ILE A 197 16.69 14.49 6.31
N GLY A 198 15.67 15.13 5.71
CA GLY A 198 14.71 15.99 6.42
C GLY A 198 13.66 15.26 7.26
N GLY A 199 13.66 13.91 7.26
CA GLY A 199 12.75 13.06 8.03
C GLY A 199 11.27 13.17 7.62
N LEU A 200 10.36 12.77 8.53
CA LEU A 200 8.93 12.70 8.25
C LEU A 200 8.34 13.99 7.67
N LYS A 201 8.69 15.15 8.21
CA LYS A 201 8.12 16.43 7.75
C LYS A 201 8.46 16.74 6.30
N SER A 202 9.69 16.41 5.87
CA SER A 202 10.13 16.55 4.48
C SER A 202 9.41 15.54 3.59
N ILE A 203 9.44 14.26 3.95
CA ILE A 203 8.78 13.18 3.23
C ILE A 203 7.28 13.47 3.05
N ALA A 204 6.58 13.83 4.14
CA ALA A 204 5.15 14.12 4.09
C ALA A 204 4.81 15.37 3.26
N THR A 205 5.71 16.35 3.19
CA THR A 205 5.51 17.54 2.37
C THR A 205 5.68 17.22 0.88
N VAL A 206 6.66 16.39 0.52
CA VAL A 206 6.84 15.90 -0.85
C VAL A 206 5.67 14.99 -1.24
N ALA A 207 5.31 14.02 -0.39
CA ALA A 207 4.20 13.11 -0.62
C ALA A 207 2.87 13.84 -0.84
N ALA A 208 2.56 14.87 -0.04
CA ALA A 208 1.33 15.65 -0.16
C ALA A 208 1.19 16.41 -1.50
N LYS A 209 2.30 16.66 -2.20
CA LYS A 209 2.31 17.30 -3.53
C LYS A 209 2.35 16.26 -4.66
N VAL A 210 3.25 15.29 -4.53
CA VAL A 210 3.52 14.32 -5.60
C VAL A 210 2.42 13.29 -5.72
N VAL A 211 1.91 12.75 -4.60
CA VAL A 211 0.92 11.65 -4.63
C VAL A 211 -0.38 12.04 -5.33
N PRO A 212 -1.04 13.16 -5.01
CA PRO A 212 -2.24 13.56 -5.73
C PRO A 212 -1.99 13.81 -7.23
N ALA A 213 -0.85 14.43 -7.57
CA ALA A 213 -0.48 14.72 -8.95
C ALA A 213 -0.21 13.44 -9.75
N MET A 214 0.57 12.50 -9.19
CA MET A 214 0.87 11.23 -9.86
C MET A 214 -0.37 10.34 -10.01
N ALA A 215 -1.24 10.30 -8.97
CA ALA A 215 -2.48 9.54 -9.01
C ALA A 215 -3.44 10.10 -10.07
N LEU A 216 -3.55 11.43 -10.17
CA LEU A 216 -4.36 12.09 -11.19
C LEU A 216 -3.81 11.84 -12.60
N LEU A 217 -2.50 11.99 -12.79
CA LEU A 217 -1.83 11.70 -14.06
C LEU A 217 -2.10 10.26 -14.52
N TYR A 218 -1.89 9.31 -13.62
CA TYR A 218 -2.11 7.90 -13.93
C TYR A 218 -3.58 7.60 -14.21
N PHE A 219 -4.49 8.14 -13.40
CA PHE A 219 -5.93 8.01 -13.61
C PHE A 219 -6.36 8.54 -14.98
N LEU A 220 -5.97 9.76 -15.35
CA LEU A 220 -6.31 10.34 -16.64
C LEU A 220 -5.74 9.55 -17.82
N THR A 221 -4.50 9.08 -17.70
CA THR A 221 -3.85 8.26 -18.72
C THR A 221 -4.57 6.92 -18.91
N THR A 222 -4.87 6.23 -17.81
CA THR A 222 -5.53 4.91 -17.87
C THR A 222 -6.99 5.01 -18.32
N VAL A 223 -7.71 6.05 -17.91
CA VAL A 223 -9.04 6.36 -18.46
C VAL A 223 -8.95 6.67 -19.96
N GLY A 224 -7.92 7.39 -20.41
CA GLY A 224 -7.67 7.59 -21.84
C GLY A 224 -7.48 6.26 -22.60
N ILE A 225 -6.73 5.31 -22.04
CA ILE A 225 -6.62 3.94 -22.62
C ILE A 225 -7.99 3.28 -22.69
N MET A 226 -8.78 3.34 -21.61
CA MET A 226 -10.12 2.76 -21.57
C MET A 226 -11.06 3.39 -22.62
N ILE A 227 -10.92 4.68 -22.93
CA ILE A 227 -11.68 5.34 -24.00
C ILE A 227 -11.26 4.80 -25.39
N VAL A 228 -9.95 4.62 -25.62
CA VAL A 228 -9.45 4.05 -26.88
C VAL A 228 -10.02 2.65 -27.13
N PHE A 229 -10.17 1.85 -26.08
CA PHE A 229 -10.69 0.48 -26.15
C PHE A 229 -12.13 0.34 -25.62
N ALA A 230 -12.95 1.41 -25.69
CA ALA A 230 -14.25 1.46 -25.02
C ALA A 230 -15.17 0.30 -25.37
N ASP A 231 -15.21 -0.11 -26.63
CA ASP A 231 -16.04 -1.22 -27.12
C ASP A 231 -15.68 -2.58 -26.50
N GLN A 232 -14.44 -2.75 -26.01
CA GLN A 232 -13.95 -3.98 -25.42
C GLN A 232 -14.12 -4.03 -23.89
N VAL A 233 -14.40 -2.89 -23.24
CA VAL A 233 -14.53 -2.80 -21.78
C VAL A 233 -15.58 -3.75 -21.20
N PRO A 234 -16.82 -3.84 -21.73
CA PRO A 234 -17.82 -4.77 -21.21
C PRO A 234 -17.36 -6.23 -21.28
N ALA A 235 -16.73 -6.63 -22.40
CA ALA A 235 -16.19 -7.97 -22.58
C ALA A 235 -15.01 -8.25 -21.61
N ALA A 236 -14.16 -7.28 -21.38
CA ALA A 236 -13.05 -7.39 -20.41
C ALA A 236 -13.56 -7.60 -18.98
N ILE A 237 -14.57 -6.84 -18.55
CA ILE A 237 -15.19 -7.02 -17.22
C ILE A 237 -15.80 -8.43 -17.12
N ALA A 238 -16.53 -8.88 -18.12
CA ALA A 238 -17.08 -10.24 -18.15
C ALA A 238 -15.98 -11.30 -18.09
N THR A 239 -14.86 -11.09 -18.79
CA THR A 239 -13.69 -11.98 -18.75
C THR A 239 -13.09 -12.05 -17.35
N VAL A 240 -12.91 -10.91 -16.66
CA VAL A 240 -12.43 -10.86 -15.28
C VAL A 240 -13.34 -11.65 -14.34
N LEU A 241 -14.65 -11.41 -14.41
CA LEU A 241 -15.62 -12.08 -13.53
C LEU A 241 -15.70 -13.58 -13.79
N ASN A 242 -15.75 -14.01 -15.05
CA ASN A 242 -15.80 -15.43 -15.42
C ASN A 242 -14.49 -16.15 -15.02
N SER A 243 -13.34 -15.58 -15.33
CA SER A 243 -12.04 -16.17 -15.02
C SER A 243 -11.73 -16.22 -13.52
N ALA A 244 -12.48 -15.50 -12.69
CA ALA A 244 -12.34 -15.59 -11.24
C ALA A 244 -12.84 -16.92 -10.65
N PHE A 245 -13.79 -17.58 -11.35
CA PHE A 245 -14.47 -18.79 -10.87
C PHE A 245 -14.32 -19.98 -11.82
N THR A 246 -13.69 -19.78 -12.97
CA THR A 246 -13.42 -20.83 -13.97
C THR A 246 -11.94 -20.84 -14.34
N PRO A 247 -11.34 -22.02 -14.60
CA PRO A 247 -9.96 -22.08 -15.08
C PRO A 247 -9.81 -21.33 -16.40
N THR A 248 -8.75 -20.53 -16.51
CA THR A 248 -8.40 -19.83 -17.75
C THR A 248 -7.52 -20.72 -18.60
N ALA A 249 -7.97 -21.02 -19.81
CA ALA A 249 -7.23 -21.87 -20.75
C ALA A 249 -5.93 -21.20 -21.22
N ALA A 250 -4.96 -22.00 -21.62
CA ALA A 250 -3.74 -21.52 -22.24
C ALA A 250 -4.05 -20.87 -23.59
N GLN A 251 -3.50 -19.68 -23.82
CA GLN A 251 -3.71 -18.93 -25.06
C GLN A 251 -2.48 -18.04 -25.36
N GLY A 252 -1.97 -18.11 -26.58
CA GLY A 252 -0.79 -17.36 -26.98
C GLY A 252 0.41 -17.71 -26.08
N GLY A 253 1.01 -16.71 -25.46
CA GLY A 253 2.10 -16.89 -24.48
C GLY A 253 1.63 -17.07 -23.04
N PHE A 254 0.34 -17.17 -22.76
CA PHE A 254 -0.22 -17.45 -21.43
C PHE A 254 -0.36 -18.96 -21.23
N LEU A 255 0.16 -19.48 -20.12
CA LEU A 255 0.21 -20.92 -19.84
C LEU A 255 -1.11 -21.52 -19.29
N GLY A 256 -2.13 -20.69 -19.07
CA GLY A 256 -3.36 -21.07 -18.37
C GLY A 256 -3.25 -20.89 -16.86
N ALA A 257 -4.39 -20.78 -16.17
CA ALA A 257 -4.45 -20.64 -14.74
C ALA A 257 -5.64 -21.38 -14.13
N THR A 258 -5.43 -21.99 -12.95
CA THR A 258 -6.50 -22.53 -12.12
C THR A 258 -7.15 -21.40 -11.30
N VAL A 259 -8.39 -21.64 -10.83
CA VAL A 259 -9.06 -20.71 -9.89
C VAL A 259 -8.22 -20.45 -8.62
N MET A 260 -7.56 -21.48 -8.10
CA MET A 260 -6.67 -21.35 -6.94
C MET A 260 -5.49 -20.43 -7.26
N LEU A 261 -4.90 -20.55 -8.43
CA LEU A 261 -3.78 -19.68 -8.85
C LEU A 261 -4.23 -18.25 -9.07
N ALA A 262 -5.41 -18.02 -9.65
CA ALA A 262 -6.01 -16.69 -9.78
C ALA A 262 -6.25 -16.05 -8.41
N MET A 263 -6.82 -16.80 -7.47
CA MET A 263 -7.06 -16.35 -6.09
C MET A 263 -5.74 -15.99 -5.38
N ARG A 264 -4.77 -16.92 -5.39
CA ARG A 264 -3.47 -16.70 -4.74
C ARG A 264 -2.75 -15.48 -5.31
N SER A 265 -2.64 -15.41 -6.63
CA SER A 265 -1.95 -14.29 -7.30
C SER A 265 -2.67 -12.96 -7.06
N GLY A 266 -4.00 -12.93 -7.15
CA GLY A 266 -4.79 -11.74 -6.89
C GLY A 266 -4.70 -11.25 -5.45
N VAL A 267 -4.87 -12.13 -4.46
CA VAL A 267 -4.79 -11.76 -3.05
C VAL A 267 -3.37 -11.31 -2.69
N ALA A 268 -2.34 -12.07 -3.07
CA ALA A 268 -0.95 -11.75 -2.74
C ALA A 268 -0.54 -10.39 -3.33
N ARG A 269 -0.81 -10.15 -4.62
CA ARG A 269 -0.47 -8.87 -5.28
C ARG A 269 -1.37 -7.72 -4.87
N GLY A 270 -2.64 -7.98 -4.53
CA GLY A 270 -3.54 -6.99 -3.94
C GLY A 270 -3.02 -6.49 -2.59
N VAL A 271 -2.64 -7.40 -1.70
CA VAL A 271 -2.06 -7.07 -0.38
C VAL A 271 -0.68 -6.42 -0.52
N PHE A 272 0.14 -6.89 -1.45
CA PHE A 272 1.43 -6.26 -1.76
C PHE A 272 1.27 -4.79 -2.18
N SER A 273 0.23 -4.47 -2.97
CA SER A 273 -0.06 -3.10 -3.41
C SER A 273 -0.59 -2.23 -2.27
N ASN A 274 -1.71 -2.61 -1.66
CA ASN A 274 -2.40 -1.77 -0.69
C ASN A 274 -1.88 -1.91 0.76
N GLU A 275 -1.01 -2.86 1.03
CA GLU A 275 -0.39 -3.13 2.33
C GLU A 275 -1.38 -3.37 3.49
N SER A 276 -2.64 -3.75 3.21
CA SER A 276 -3.61 -4.03 4.26
C SER A 276 -3.32 -5.36 4.95
N GLY A 277 -3.08 -5.30 6.26
CA GLY A 277 -2.67 -6.47 7.04
C GLY A 277 -1.16 -6.64 7.16
N LEU A 278 -0.36 -5.87 6.42
CA LEU A 278 1.11 -5.87 6.57
C LEU A 278 1.57 -5.06 7.79
N GLY A 279 0.78 -4.08 8.24
CA GLY A 279 1.13 -3.25 9.40
C GLY A 279 2.06 -2.08 9.12
N SER A 280 2.39 -1.78 7.87
CA SER A 280 3.27 -0.69 7.46
C SER A 280 2.60 0.68 7.57
N ALA A 281 1.46 0.87 6.92
CA ALA A 281 0.72 2.14 6.91
C ALA A 281 0.33 2.68 8.32
N PRO A 282 -0.02 1.88 9.33
CA PRO A 282 -0.24 2.34 10.69
C PRO A 282 0.94 3.11 11.29
N ILE A 283 2.17 2.87 10.84
CA ILE A 283 3.36 3.56 11.33
C ILE A 283 3.27 5.08 11.09
N VAL A 284 2.85 5.50 9.91
CA VAL A 284 2.67 6.93 9.61
C VAL A 284 1.31 7.45 10.07
N ALA A 285 0.28 6.62 10.08
CA ALA A 285 -1.04 7.00 10.59
C ALA A 285 -0.99 7.42 12.06
N ALA A 286 -0.12 6.81 12.86
CA ALA A 286 0.11 7.19 14.25
C ALA A 286 0.58 8.64 14.41
N ALA A 287 1.34 9.18 13.44
CA ALA A 287 1.86 10.54 13.47
C ALA A 287 0.83 11.61 13.06
N ALA A 288 -0.39 11.23 12.66
CA ALA A 288 -1.44 12.16 12.28
C ALA A 288 -1.97 12.97 13.45
N LYS A 289 -2.24 14.26 13.22
CA LYS A 289 -2.90 15.15 14.19
C LYS A 289 -4.38 14.82 14.25
N THR A 290 -4.79 14.11 15.29
CA THR A 290 -6.20 13.77 15.54
C THR A 290 -6.43 13.51 17.03
N LYS A 291 -7.63 13.81 17.50
CA LYS A 291 -8.13 13.43 18.83
C LYS A 291 -8.75 12.03 18.83
N TRP A 292 -9.30 11.60 17.70
CA TRP A 292 -10.05 10.35 17.60
C TRP A 292 -9.31 9.32 16.73
N ALA A 293 -8.92 8.24 17.36
CA ALA A 293 -8.24 7.14 16.67
C ALA A 293 -9.08 6.57 15.50
N ALA A 294 -10.41 6.49 15.70
CA ALA A 294 -11.33 6.02 14.67
C ALA A 294 -11.43 6.96 13.46
N GLU A 295 -11.28 8.27 13.65
CA GLU A 295 -11.26 9.25 12.55
C GLU A 295 -10.08 8.99 11.62
N GLN A 296 -8.87 8.83 12.18
CA GLN A 296 -7.70 8.49 11.38
C GLN A 296 -7.81 7.11 10.73
N GLY A 297 -8.45 6.15 11.41
CA GLY A 297 -8.78 4.85 10.82
C GLY A 297 -9.63 4.99 9.55
N LEU A 298 -10.71 5.80 9.61
CA LEU A 298 -11.57 6.10 8.46
C LEU A 298 -10.79 6.73 7.30
N ILE A 299 -9.97 7.74 7.58
CA ILE A 299 -9.14 8.38 6.56
C ILE A 299 -8.18 7.36 5.95
N SER A 300 -7.51 6.56 6.76
CA SER A 300 -6.51 5.59 6.29
C SER A 300 -7.09 4.47 5.44
N MET A 301 -8.33 4.00 5.73
CA MET A 301 -8.96 2.96 4.91
C MET A 301 -9.24 3.41 3.47
N THR A 302 -9.39 4.72 3.24
CA THR A 302 -9.55 5.26 1.88
C THR A 302 -8.30 5.04 1.02
N GLY A 303 -7.13 4.89 1.66
CA GLY A 303 -5.89 4.52 0.97
C GLY A 303 -6.03 3.19 0.22
N THR A 304 -6.56 2.15 0.86
CA THR A 304 -6.81 0.85 0.21
C THR A 304 -7.84 0.96 -0.92
N PHE A 305 -8.87 1.79 -0.74
CA PHE A 305 -9.86 2.07 -1.77
C PHE A 305 -9.23 2.73 -3.00
N ILE A 306 -8.46 3.79 -2.80
CA ILE A 306 -7.79 4.53 -3.88
C ILE A 306 -6.76 3.63 -4.58
N ASP A 307 -5.91 2.96 -3.81
CA ASP A 307 -4.84 2.12 -4.32
C ASP A 307 -5.37 0.96 -5.18
N THR A 308 -6.27 0.16 -4.65
CA THR A 308 -6.64 -1.10 -5.30
C THR A 308 -7.97 -1.01 -6.03
N ILE A 309 -9.03 -0.46 -5.41
CA ILE A 309 -10.35 -0.39 -6.07
C ILE A 309 -10.33 0.61 -7.23
N ILE A 310 -9.51 1.68 -7.17
CA ILE A 310 -9.38 2.61 -8.29
C ILE A 310 -8.16 2.27 -9.15
N ILE A 311 -6.94 2.42 -8.63
CA ILE A 311 -5.71 2.38 -9.45
C ILE A 311 -5.44 0.98 -9.99
N CYS A 312 -5.44 -0.08 -9.16
CA CYS A 312 -5.21 -1.44 -9.66
C CYS A 312 -6.34 -1.92 -10.58
N THR A 313 -7.59 -1.48 -10.37
CA THR A 313 -8.69 -1.80 -11.28
C THR A 313 -8.43 -1.25 -12.67
N LEU A 314 -8.05 0.02 -12.78
CA LEU A 314 -7.73 0.64 -14.07
C LEU A 314 -6.56 -0.10 -14.73
N THR A 315 -5.50 -0.40 -13.97
CA THR A 315 -4.36 -1.19 -14.47
C THR A 315 -4.80 -2.55 -15.00
N GLY A 316 -5.54 -3.31 -14.22
CA GLY A 316 -6.00 -4.64 -14.62
C GLY A 316 -6.91 -4.59 -15.86
N LEU A 317 -7.84 -3.63 -15.88
CA LEU A 317 -8.76 -3.49 -17.00
C LEU A 317 -8.04 -3.15 -18.31
N TYR A 318 -7.11 -2.17 -18.32
CA TYR A 318 -6.42 -1.85 -19.57
C TYR A 318 -5.53 -2.99 -20.09
N LEU A 319 -4.96 -3.80 -19.18
CA LEU A 319 -4.21 -5.00 -19.58
C LEU A 319 -5.13 -6.06 -20.21
N VAL A 320 -6.35 -6.19 -19.71
CA VAL A 320 -7.33 -7.16 -20.24
C VAL A 320 -7.93 -6.67 -21.56
N VAL A 321 -8.35 -5.40 -21.66
CA VAL A 321 -8.95 -4.84 -22.88
C VAL A 321 -7.95 -4.80 -24.04
N SER A 322 -6.68 -4.52 -23.79
CA SER A 322 -5.64 -4.51 -24.82
C SER A 322 -5.21 -5.90 -25.29
N GLY A 323 -5.58 -6.96 -24.56
CA GLY A 323 -5.21 -8.34 -24.88
C GLY A 323 -3.73 -8.68 -24.66
N VAL A 324 -2.90 -7.77 -24.18
CA VAL A 324 -1.45 -7.97 -24.01
C VAL A 324 -1.11 -9.10 -23.02
N TRP A 325 -2.02 -9.42 -22.11
CA TRP A 325 -1.85 -10.48 -21.12
C TRP A 325 -1.74 -11.88 -21.74
N CYS A 326 -2.29 -12.10 -22.95
CA CYS A 326 -2.17 -13.36 -23.70
C CYS A 326 -0.78 -13.54 -24.30
N GLY A 327 0.01 -12.46 -24.46
CA GLY A 327 1.35 -12.48 -25.05
C GLY A 327 2.42 -13.07 -24.14
N PRO A 328 3.69 -13.12 -24.58
CA PRO A 328 4.80 -13.63 -23.78
C PRO A 328 5.31 -12.63 -22.72
N LEU A 329 4.96 -11.34 -22.83
CA LEU A 329 5.42 -10.27 -21.96
C LEU A 329 4.91 -10.41 -20.53
N ASN A 330 5.66 -9.84 -19.56
CA ASN A 330 5.30 -9.80 -18.16
C ASN A 330 5.70 -8.44 -17.54
N GLY A 331 5.15 -8.12 -16.37
CA GLY A 331 5.54 -6.96 -15.57
C GLY A 331 5.50 -5.63 -16.33
N ALA A 332 6.56 -4.85 -16.22
CA ALA A 332 6.66 -3.52 -16.84
C ALA A 332 6.56 -3.57 -18.37
N ALA A 333 7.17 -4.55 -19.03
CA ALA A 333 7.13 -4.69 -20.48
C ALA A 333 5.72 -4.98 -21.01
N MET A 334 4.90 -5.77 -20.28
CA MET A 334 3.51 -6.00 -20.62
C MET A 334 2.68 -4.72 -20.49
N THR A 335 2.92 -3.94 -19.46
CA THR A 335 2.26 -2.64 -19.25
C THR A 335 2.65 -1.63 -20.32
N GLU A 336 3.93 -1.55 -20.68
CA GLU A 336 4.43 -0.66 -21.72
C GLU A 336 3.81 -0.99 -23.08
N SER A 337 3.68 -2.26 -23.41
CA SER A 337 2.98 -2.69 -24.63
C SER A 337 1.55 -2.18 -24.70
N ALA A 338 0.78 -2.26 -23.60
CA ALA A 338 -0.59 -1.74 -23.56
C ALA A 338 -0.65 -0.21 -23.73
N PHE A 339 0.25 0.53 -23.09
CA PHE A 339 0.34 1.98 -23.23
C PHE A 339 0.70 2.41 -24.66
N THR A 340 1.66 1.72 -25.26
CA THR A 340 2.11 2.01 -26.64
C THR A 340 1.05 1.65 -27.67
N MET A 341 0.26 0.61 -27.44
CA MET A 341 -0.89 0.27 -28.31
C MET A 341 -1.96 1.38 -28.28
N ALA A 342 -2.24 1.95 -27.10
CA ALA A 342 -3.22 3.03 -26.98
C ALA A 342 -2.67 4.39 -27.46
N PHE A 343 -1.41 4.68 -27.15
CA PHE A 343 -0.75 5.94 -27.43
C PHE A 343 0.61 5.72 -28.08
N PRO A 344 0.69 5.42 -29.39
CA PRO A 344 1.95 5.04 -30.05
C PRO A 344 3.06 6.08 -29.96
N ALA A 345 2.72 7.38 -29.93
CA ALA A 345 3.69 8.47 -29.92
C ALA A 345 4.28 8.78 -28.53
N PHE A 346 3.52 8.54 -27.43
CA PHE A 346 3.90 9.01 -26.10
C PHE A 346 3.55 8.04 -24.96
N GLY A 347 2.96 6.87 -25.25
CA GLY A 347 2.54 5.90 -24.24
C GLY A 347 3.69 5.44 -23.36
N SER A 348 4.86 5.14 -23.92
CA SER A 348 6.07 4.77 -23.19
C SER A 348 6.52 5.86 -22.23
N ILE A 349 6.45 7.13 -22.63
CA ILE A 349 6.83 8.28 -21.79
C ILE A 349 5.82 8.45 -20.63
N LEU A 350 4.53 8.30 -20.89
CA LEU A 350 3.50 8.39 -19.83
C LEU A 350 3.70 7.31 -18.76
N LEU A 351 3.98 6.08 -19.20
CA LEU A 351 4.27 4.97 -18.27
C LEU A 351 5.57 5.24 -17.51
N LEU A 352 6.64 5.67 -18.19
CA LEU A 352 7.91 6.02 -17.57
C LEU A 352 7.71 7.03 -16.44
N VAL A 353 7.04 8.14 -16.71
CA VAL A 353 6.78 9.19 -15.71
C VAL A 353 5.94 8.64 -14.56
N GLY A 354 4.86 7.92 -14.86
CA GLY A 354 4.00 7.33 -13.84
C GLY A 354 4.75 6.37 -12.93
N LEU A 355 5.48 5.41 -13.51
CA LEU A 355 6.19 4.39 -12.76
C LEU A 355 7.35 4.97 -11.94
N VAL A 356 8.09 5.94 -12.48
CA VAL A 356 9.17 6.63 -11.75
C VAL A 356 8.61 7.38 -10.54
N LEU A 357 7.51 8.12 -10.70
CA LEU A 357 6.88 8.84 -9.59
C LEU A 357 6.35 7.88 -8.52
N PHE A 358 5.67 6.80 -8.93
CA PHE A 358 5.12 5.79 -8.03
C PHE A 358 6.23 5.10 -7.23
N ALA A 359 7.26 4.60 -7.91
CA ALA A 359 8.37 3.92 -7.26
C ALA A 359 9.20 4.86 -6.37
N PHE A 360 9.45 6.10 -6.81
CA PHE A 360 10.16 7.10 -6.02
C PHE A 360 9.43 7.42 -4.71
N THR A 361 8.12 7.65 -4.76
CA THR A 361 7.35 7.94 -3.54
C THR A 361 7.31 6.75 -2.59
N THR A 362 7.28 5.51 -3.11
CA THR A 362 7.36 4.29 -2.31
C THR A 362 8.67 4.19 -1.54
N ILE A 363 9.81 4.51 -2.18
CA ILE A 363 11.11 4.57 -1.49
C ILE A 363 11.07 5.55 -0.31
N LEU A 364 10.46 6.73 -0.49
CA LEU A 364 10.35 7.74 0.58
C LEU A 364 9.48 7.27 1.74
N GLY A 365 8.33 6.67 1.46
CA GLY A 365 7.40 6.17 2.48
C GLY A 365 8.02 5.04 3.31
N TRP A 366 8.64 4.08 2.65
CA TRP A 366 9.31 2.95 3.31
C TRP A 366 10.57 3.35 4.07
N ASN A 367 11.29 4.40 3.63
CA ASN A 367 12.37 4.96 4.45
C ASN A 367 11.87 5.35 5.85
N TYR A 368 10.73 6.04 5.93
CA TYR A 368 10.13 6.41 7.22
C TYR A 368 9.66 5.20 8.02
N TYR A 369 9.06 4.19 7.38
CA TYR A 369 8.59 3.00 8.08
C TYR A 369 9.74 2.22 8.74
N GLY A 370 10.82 2.00 8.00
CA GLY A 370 12.01 1.34 8.54
C GLY A 370 12.70 2.18 9.63
N GLU A 371 12.72 3.51 9.50
CA GLU A 371 13.24 4.42 10.53
C GLU A 371 12.52 4.23 11.88
N ARG A 372 11.18 4.17 11.86
CA ARG A 372 10.40 3.95 13.08
C ARG A 372 10.58 2.54 13.66
N CYS A 373 10.79 1.54 12.81
CA CYS A 373 11.13 0.20 13.27
C CYS A 373 12.52 0.13 13.92
N VAL A 374 13.53 0.77 13.35
CA VAL A 374 14.87 0.87 13.93
C VAL A 374 14.87 1.67 15.25
N GLU A 375 14.12 2.75 15.29
CA GLU A 375 13.93 3.53 16.51
C GLU A 375 13.35 2.67 17.64
N TYR A 376 12.32 1.87 17.37
CA TYR A 376 11.75 0.96 18.36
C TYR A 376 12.77 -0.07 18.87
N LEU A 377 13.63 -0.60 17.99
CA LEU A 377 14.62 -1.63 18.33
C LEU A 377 15.83 -1.06 19.09
N MET A 378 16.35 0.08 18.66
CA MET A 378 17.67 0.60 19.04
C MET A 378 17.64 2.04 19.56
N GLY A 379 16.48 2.67 19.58
CA GLY A 379 16.27 4.06 20.01
C GLY A 379 16.66 5.10 18.96
N VAL A 380 16.41 6.38 19.30
CA VAL A 380 16.52 7.53 18.37
C VAL A 380 17.94 7.74 17.82
N LYS A 381 18.99 7.28 18.52
CA LYS A 381 20.39 7.40 18.05
C LYS A 381 20.67 6.57 16.81
N ALA A 382 19.88 5.53 16.56
CA ALA A 382 20.03 4.65 15.40
C ALA A 382 19.38 5.21 14.12
N ILE A 383 18.61 6.29 14.20
CA ILE A 383 17.91 6.89 13.05
C ILE A 383 18.91 7.38 11.99
N LEU A 384 19.94 8.12 12.37
CA LEU A 384 20.91 8.64 11.39
C LEU A 384 21.74 7.54 10.71
N PRO A 385 22.32 6.57 11.44
CA PRO A 385 22.95 5.41 10.80
C PRO A 385 22.01 4.65 9.86
N TYR A 386 20.75 4.48 10.25
CA TYR A 386 19.75 3.83 9.39
C TYR A 386 19.53 4.60 8.08
N ARG A 387 19.34 5.91 8.11
CA ARG A 387 19.15 6.74 6.91
C ARG A 387 20.35 6.67 5.96
N ILE A 388 21.57 6.71 6.51
CA ILE A 388 22.80 6.56 5.71
C ILE A 388 22.84 5.18 5.05
N GLY A 389 22.59 4.12 5.81
CA GLY A 389 22.52 2.76 5.27
C GLY A 389 21.46 2.62 4.17
N PHE A 390 20.28 3.21 4.36
CA PHE A 390 19.21 3.21 3.37
C PHE A 390 19.63 3.88 2.05
N ILE A 391 20.26 5.05 2.13
CA ILE A 391 20.76 5.79 0.94
C ILE A 391 21.83 4.97 0.21
N ILE A 392 22.73 4.30 0.93
CA ILE A 392 23.74 3.40 0.34
C ILE A 392 23.06 2.25 -0.41
N LEU A 393 22.03 1.63 0.18
CA LEU A 393 21.30 0.54 -0.46
C LEU A 393 20.52 1.02 -1.70
N VAL A 394 19.96 2.22 -1.69
CA VAL A 394 19.38 2.85 -2.90
C VAL A 394 20.42 2.97 -4.00
N ALA A 395 21.65 3.41 -3.66
CA ALA A 395 22.74 3.54 -4.63
C ALA A 395 23.22 2.18 -5.19
N CYS A 396 23.15 1.12 -4.38
CA CYS A 396 23.52 -0.24 -4.79
C CYS A 396 22.43 -0.95 -5.60
N GLY A 397 21.16 -0.59 -5.39
CA GLY A 397 20.00 -1.23 -5.98
C GLY A 397 20.06 -1.43 -7.51
N PRO A 398 20.54 -0.46 -8.30
CA PRO A 398 20.61 -0.58 -9.75
C PRO A 398 21.46 -1.75 -10.28
N PHE A 399 22.35 -2.28 -9.46
CA PHE A 399 23.33 -3.33 -9.86
C PHE A 399 22.91 -4.74 -9.42
N LEU A 400 21.74 -4.90 -8.79
CA LEU A 400 21.27 -6.18 -8.28
C LEU A 400 20.35 -6.88 -9.29
N LYS A 401 20.25 -8.22 -9.18
CA LYS A 401 19.39 -9.02 -10.06
C LYS A 401 17.91 -8.93 -9.63
N LEU A 402 17.04 -8.60 -10.57
CA LEU A 402 15.63 -8.31 -10.33
C LEU A 402 14.83 -9.48 -9.73
N GLU A 403 15.00 -10.70 -10.26
CA GLU A 403 14.20 -11.87 -9.85
C GLU A 403 14.39 -12.23 -8.37
N GLU A 404 15.63 -12.28 -7.91
CA GLU A 404 15.98 -12.62 -6.52
C GLU A 404 15.43 -11.55 -5.54
N ILE A 405 15.46 -10.28 -5.97
CA ILE A 405 14.96 -9.13 -5.20
C ILE A 405 13.45 -9.22 -4.97
N TRP A 406 12.69 -9.51 -6.02
CA TRP A 406 11.24 -9.62 -5.91
C TRP A 406 10.82 -10.75 -4.98
N VAL A 407 11.45 -11.91 -5.07
CA VAL A 407 11.16 -13.05 -4.19
C VAL A 407 11.53 -12.74 -2.74
N MET A 408 12.70 -12.14 -2.50
CA MET A 408 13.08 -11.69 -1.14
C MET A 408 12.08 -10.66 -0.58
N SER A 409 11.66 -9.70 -1.39
CA SER A 409 10.67 -8.70 -1.00
C SER A 409 9.35 -9.34 -0.58
N ASP A 410 8.87 -10.30 -1.35
CA ASP A 410 7.64 -11.03 -1.04
C ASP A 410 7.76 -11.80 0.30
N ILE A 411 8.86 -12.53 0.51
CA ILE A 411 9.10 -13.28 1.75
C ILE A 411 9.05 -12.36 2.98
N VAL A 412 9.81 -11.25 2.96
CA VAL A 412 9.90 -10.36 4.14
C VAL A 412 8.56 -9.67 4.41
N ASN A 413 7.83 -9.27 3.36
CA ASN A 413 6.49 -8.71 3.50
C ASN A 413 5.51 -9.71 4.15
N GLY A 414 5.50 -10.95 3.69
CA GLY A 414 4.65 -11.98 4.27
C GLY A 414 4.97 -12.26 5.74
N LEU A 415 6.25 -12.33 6.08
CA LEU A 415 6.69 -12.53 7.46
C LEU A 415 6.34 -11.35 8.37
N MET A 416 6.37 -10.12 7.87
CA MET A 416 5.97 -8.91 8.62
C MET A 416 4.47 -8.91 8.92
N ALA A 417 3.64 -9.45 8.04
CA ALA A 417 2.20 -9.51 8.23
C ALA A 417 1.78 -10.36 9.44
N LEU A 418 2.49 -11.46 9.70
CA LEU A 418 2.10 -12.45 10.71
C LEU A 418 1.91 -11.85 12.11
N PRO A 419 2.91 -11.16 12.72
CA PRO A 419 2.76 -10.55 14.04
C PRO A 419 1.66 -9.50 14.09
N ASN A 420 1.47 -8.75 13.01
CA ASN A 420 0.43 -7.75 12.91
C ASN A 420 -0.98 -8.36 12.92
N LEU A 421 -1.23 -9.38 12.10
CA LEU A 421 -2.55 -10.03 12.01
C LEU A 421 -2.94 -10.71 13.32
N ILE A 422 -1.98 -11.33 14.02
CA ILE A 422 -2.22 -11.89 15.36
C ILE A 422 -2.70 -10.80 16.32
N ALA A 423 -2.04 -9.64 16.32
CA ALA A 423 -2.41 -8.53 17.17
C ALA A 423 -3.79 -7.95 16.81
N LEU A 424 -4.11 -7.82 15.53
CA LEU A 424 -5.41 -7.32 15.06
C LEU A 424 -6.57 -8.20 15.52
N VAL A 425 -6.42 -9.53 15.40
CA VAL A 425 -7.44 -10.48 15.89
C VAL A 425 -7.60 -10.33 17.40
N ALA A 426 -6.50 -10.28 18.15
CA ALA A 426 -6.51 -10.18 19.61
C ALA A 426 -7.09 -8.85 20.11
N LEU A 427 -6.79 -7.72 19.43
CA LEU A 427 -7.25 -6.38 19.78
C LEU A 427 -8.56 -5.97 19.07
N SER A 428 -9.20 -6.87 18.34
CA SER A 428 -10.41 -6.56 17.58
C SER A 428 -11.58 -6.03 18.42
N SER A 429 -11.69 -6.41 19.69
CA SER A 429 -12.69 -5.85 20.64
C SER A 429 -12.38 -4.39 21.01
N VAL A 430 -11.12 -4.03 21.12
CA VAL A 430 -10.70 -2.64 21.33
C VAL A 430 -11.08 -1.77 20.13
N VAL A 431 -10.84 -2.27 18.91
CA VAL A 431 -11.25 -1.56 17.68
C VAL A 431 -12.75 -1.29 17.68
N VAL A 432 -13.57 -2.30 18.02
CA VAL A 432 -15.04 -2.14 18.09
C VAL A 432 -15.46 -1.12 19.14
N ALA A 433 -14.83 -1.13 20.33
CA ALA A 433 -15.13 -0.19 21.40
C ALA A 433 -14.81 1.27 21.01
N GLU A 434 -13.61 1.52 20.45
CA GLU A 434 -13.21 2.85 19.98
C GLU A 434 -14.10 3.35 18.84
N THR A 435 -14.49 2.46 17.92
CA THR A 435 -15.41 2.80 16.83
C THR A 435 -16.78 3.24 17.36
N LYS A 436 -17.32 2.53 18.35
CA LYS A 436 -18.59 2.88 18.97
C LYS A 436 -18.51 4.22 19.72
N ALA A 437 -17.44 4.45 20.48
CA ALA A 437 -17.24 5.70 21.20
C ALA A 437 -17.19 6.90 20.24
N TYR A 438 -16.48 6.78 19.13
CA TYR A 438 -16.43 7.81 18.10
C TYR A 438 -17.79 8.06 17.44
N GLN A 439 -18.55 6.99 17.12
CA GLN A 439 -19.88 7.13 16.53
C GLN A 439 -20.87 7.80 17.48
N GLN A 440 -20.77 7.52 18.80
CA GLN A 440 -21.57 8.18 19.80
C GLN A 440 -21.24 9.66 19.90
N HIS A 441 -19.96 10.02 19.95
CA HIS A 441 -19.51 11.41 19.94
C HIS A 441 -20.05 12.19 18.74
N LEU A 442 -20.02 11.62 17.53
CA LEU A 442 -20.57 12.27 16.34
C LEU A 442 -22.08 12.50 16.42
N LYS A 443 -22.83 11.60 17.05
CA LYS A 443 -24.26 11.79 17.29
C LYS A 443 -24.51 12.94 18.25
N GLU A 444 -23.80 12.98 19.37
CA GLU A 444 -23.91 14.05 20.36
C GLU A 444 -23.54 15.41 19.74
N GLU A 445 -22.47 15.48 18.94
CA GLU A 445 -22.09 16.72 18.22
C GLU A 445 -23.20 17.16 17.24
N SER A 446 -23.81 16.23 16.51
CA SER A 446 -24.90 16.53 15.56
C SER A 446 -26.20 17.01 16.24
N GLU A 447 -26.46 16.59 17.45
CA GLU A 447 -27.63 17.01 18.24
C GLU A 447 -27.43 18.40 18.89
N LEU A 448 -26.19 18.78 19.21
CA LEU A 448 -25.84 20.06 19.82
C LEU A 448 -25.85 21.24 18.81
N VAL A 449 -25.58 21.00 17.53
CA VAL A 449 -25.55 22.05 16.50
C VAL A 449 -26.91 22.74 16.29
N PRO A 450 -28.04 21.99 16.17
CA PRO A 450 -29.37 22.62 16.06
C PRO A 450 -29.77 23.42 17.28
N ALA A 451 -29.38 22.95 18.49
CA ALA A 451 -29.69 23.63 19.74
C ALA A 451 -29.00 25.01 19.84
N LYS A 452 -27.73 25.09 19.46
CA LYS A 452 -26.97 26.37 19.44
C LYS A 452 -27.52 27.35 18.40
N LEU A 453 -27.88 26.88 17.20
CA LEU A 453 -28.49 27.72 16.18
C LEU A 453 -29.87 28.26 16.62
N ALA A 454 -30.66 27.48 17.36
CA ALA A 454 -31.92 27.92 17.89
C ALA A 454 -31.78 28.96 19.04
N GLU A 455 -30.72 28.88 19.83
CA GLU A 455 -30.36 29.89 20.85
C GLU A 455 -29.90 31.20 20.20
N GLU A 456 -29.08 31.16 19.15
CA GLU A 456 -28.58 32.35 18.44
C GLU A 456 -29.68 33.07 17.64
N THR A 457 -30.73 32.38 17.19
CA THR A 457 -31.88 33.01 16.49
C THR A 457 -32.92 33.62 17.43
N ASN A 458 -32.87 33.34 18.73
CA ASN A 458 -33.77 33.92 19.74
C ASN A 458 -33.19 35.14 20.50
N HIS A 459 -32.00 35.60 20.08
CA HIS A 459 -31.38 36.86 20.52
C HIS A 459 -31.28 37.84 19.35
#